data_8e3f6f2be35a64791b1c24718837b76d
#
_entry.id   8e3f6f2be35a64791b1c24718837b76d
#
_cell.length_a   1.000
_cell.length_b   1.000
_cell.length_c   1.000
_cell.angle_alpha   90.00
_cell.angle_beta   90.00
_cell.angle_gamma   90.00
#
_symmetry.space_group_name_H-M   'P 1'
#
loop_
_entity.id
_entity.type
_entity.pdbx_description
1 polymer ?
#
loop_
_entity_poly.entity_id
_entity_poly.type
_entity_poly.pdbx_seq_one_letter_code
_entity_poly.pdbx_strand_id
1 'polypeptide(L)'
;MFFPTFDRDSLAGFDSLGYLIAQEHTMYGLSVFSPEENPLIHNAGSYITYAPLVQLSYSIVYMLGAETSKLIPGLFFLFFLISFYGVLRDVVGSTGAIIATFFVLITPEMIAFSSLSATNVIHAIYASLGVIYALKSCSRDKPTADYGLLWVSGLLLLGSILTRYDGIVFPMAMGLYLLYPVCAKRLKWWHLIGWGMIILLPMCCWFLHQKWTGMTSESIVITSLLRDGDKANLIAKGLWGHLTNTQLYGWSFLLLLISLLASLPIMIKRKHWGRLGQVAMAFVLPLLLYGLLLYHINYSWDSIDNVIAYSAKRYLFCFVPIALFCTFTLDAFYLAFRKVESWFS
;
A
#
# COMPACT_ATOMS: atom_id res chain seq x y z
N MET A 1 12.06 -2.08 -21.76
CA MET A 1 12.72 -2.23 -20.43
C MET A 1 14.18 -1.73 -20.42
N PHE A 2 14.76 -1.40 -21.57
CA PHE A 2 16.18 -1.00 -21.71
C PHE A 2 16.44 0.50 -21.57
N PHE A 3 15.42 1.32 -21.32
CA PHE A 3 15.63 2.75 -21.11
C PHE A 3 16.22 3.01 -19.72
N PRO A 4 17.19 3.95 -19.59
CA PRO A 4 17.71 4.35 -18.30
C PRO A 4 16.58 4.81 -17.38
N THR A 5 16.71 4.52 -16.11
CA THR A 5 15.74 4.96 -15.09
C THR A 5 15.93 6.45 -14.88
N PHE A 6 14.89 7.25 -15.12
CA PHE A 6 14.93 8.71 -14.90
C PHE A 6 14.40 9.10 -13.50
N ASP A 7 13.91 8.12 -12.72
CA ASP A 7 13.40 8.38 -11.38
C ASP A 7 14.56 8.49 -10.39
N ARG A 8 14.59 9.61 -9.65
CA ARG A 8 15.64 9.92 -8.67
C ARG A 8 15.71 8.86 -7.57
N ASP A 9 14.56 8.40 -7.07
CA ASP A 9 14.49 7.43 -5.97
C ASP A 9 15.06 6.06 -6.40
N SER A 10 14.90 5.71 -7.69
CA SER A 10 15.51 4.50 -8.24
C SER A 10 17.01 4.65 -8.41
N LEU A 11 17.46 5.72 -9.09
CA LEU A 11 18.87 5.92 -9.44
C LEU A 11 19.77 6.20 -8.23
N ALA A 12 19.33 7.08 -7.33
CA ALA A 12 20.10 7.50 -6.17
C ALA A 12 19.80 6.68 -4.91
N GLY A 13 18.80 5.81 -4.97
CA GLY A 13 18.27 5.13 -3.80
C GLY A 13 18.14 3.63 -3.98
N PHE A 14 16.94 3.16 -4.27
CA PHE A 14 16.59 1.73 -4.11
C PHE A 14 17.33 0.80 -5.06
N ASP A 15 17.48 1.17 -6.33
CA ASP A 15 18.15 0.36 -7.34
C ASP A 15 19.65 0.32 -7.11
N SER A 16 20.28 1.49 -6.94
CA SER A 16 21.70 1.62 -6.65
C SER A 16 22.08 0.91 -5.35
N LEU A 17 21.25 1.05 -4.32
CA LEU A 17 21.48 0.38 -3.04
C LEU A 17 21.38 -1.15 -3.19
N GLY A 18 20.40 -1.65 -3.94
CA GLY A 18 20.30 -3.08 -4.27
C GLY A 18 21.54 -3.60 -5.00
N TYR A 19 22.05 -2.83 -5.97
CA TYR A 19 23.28 -3.15 -6.67
C TYR A 19 24.51 -3.19 -5.74
N LEU A 20 24.67 -2.17 -4.89
CA LEU A 20 25.80 -2.10 -3.93
C LEU A 20 25.76 -3.24 -2.92
N ILE A 21 24.59 -3.55 -2.36
CA ILE A 21 24.40 -4.70 -1.47
C ILE A 21 24.83 -6.00 -2.16
N ALA A 22 24.50 -6.15 -3.44
CA ALA A 22 24.88 -7.32 -4.22
C ALA A 22 26.40 -7.39 -4.45
N GLN A 23 27.08 -6.27 -4.68
CA GLN A 23 28.53 -6.22 -4.89
C GLN A 23 29.32 -6.42 -3.62
N GLU A 24 28.91 -5.78 -2.54
CA GLU A 24 29.63 -5.79 -1.26
C GLU A 24 29.18 -6.92 -0.31
N HIS A 25 28.11 -7.65 -0.67
CA HIS A 25 27.54 -8.76 0.13
C HIS A 25 27.19 -8.36 1.57
N THR A 26 26.90 -7.09 1.80
CA THR A 26 26.55 -6.53 3.11
C THR A 26 25.52 -5.43 2.99
N MET A 27 24.77 -5.21 4.07
CA MET A 27 23.93 -4.04 4.24
C MET A 27 24.58 -2.97 5.12
N TYR A 28 25.77 -3.26 5.68
CA TYR A 28 26.47 -2.40 6.61
C TYR A 28 27.73 -1.83 6.01
N GLY A 29 28.00 -0.57 6.37
CA GLY A 29 29.27 0.05 6.05
C GLY A 29 29.58 -0.03 4.57
N LEU A 30 28.53 0.11 3.75
CA LEU A 30 28.71 0.19 2.31
C LEU A 30 29.71 1.30 2.01
N SER A 31 30.74 1.01 1.22
CA SER A 31 31.86 1.88 0.95
C SER A 31 31.44 3.27 0.46
N VAL A 32 30.40 3.32 -0.38
CA VAL A 32 29.83 4.59 -0.92
C VAL A 32 29.26 5.50 0.15
N PHE A 33 28.87 4.97 1.31
CA PHE A 33 28.30 5.76 2.41
C PHE A 33 29.33 6.04 3.54
N SER A 34 30.57 5.61 3.36
CA SER A 34 31.65 5.95 4.27
C SER A 34 31.92 7.47 4.21
N PRO A 35 31.87 8.20 5.35
CA PRO A 35 32.21 9.61 5.39
C PRO A 35 33.62 9.91 4.88
N GLU A 36 34.52 8.93 4.97
CA GLU A 36 35.93 9.03 4.57
C GLU A 36 36.07 8.98 3.05
N GLU A 37 35.25 8.17 2.36
CA GLU A 37 35.32 8.00 0.92
C GLU A 37 34.46 9.00 0.14
N ASN A 38 33.35 9.45 0.74
CA ASN A 38 32.45 10.34 0.00
C ASN A 38 31.67 11.32 0.90
N PRO A 39 32.30 12.42 1.34
CA PRO A 39 31.66 13.40 2.22
C PRO A 39 30.46 14.13 1.61
N LEU A 40 30.24 14.01 0.28
CA LEU A 40 29.12 14.64 -0.43
C LEU A 40 27.85 13.79 -0.47
N ILE A 41 27.90 12.50 -0.05
CA ILE A 41 26.76 11.57 -0.15
C ILE A 41 25.96 11.46 1.16
N HIS A 42 26.02 12.42 2.05
CA HIS A 42 25.21 12.41 3.28
C HIS A 42 23.69 12.23 3.04
N ASN A 43 23.18 12.63 1.88
CA ASN A 43 21.75 12.48 1.55
C ASN A 43 21.38 11.08 1.02
N ALA A 44 22.31 10.32 0.47
CA ALA A 44 22.04 8.95 0.02
C ALA A 44 21.94 7.97 1.20
N GLY A 45 22.57 8.26 2.34
CA GLY A 45 22.48 7.48 3.57
C GLY A 45 21.05 7.31 4.12
N SER A 46 20.12 8.21 3.78
CA SER A 46 18.72 8.09 4.20
C SER A 46 18.02 6.88 3.58
N TYR A 47 18.41 6.42 2.38
CA TYR A 47 17.80 5.25 1.74
C TYR A 47 18.17 3.93 2.43
N ILE A 48 19.32 3.83 3.09
CA ILE A 48 19.70 2.62 3.85
C ILE A 48 18.84 2.42 5.10
N THR A 49 18.25 3.50 5.63
CA THR A 49 17.34 3.45 6.77
C THR A 49 15.90 3.13 6.39
N TYR A 50 15.60 3.03 5.09
CA TYR A 50 14.30 2.58 4.61
C TYR A 50 14.07 1.10 4.97
N ALA A 51 12.80 0.71 4.94
CA ALA A 51 12.40 -0.67 5.11
C ALA A 51 13.07 -1.57 4.04
N PRO A 52 13.62 -2.74 4.41
CA PRO A 52 14.67 -3.42 3.63
C PRO A 52 14.16 -4.27 2.47
N LEU A 53 12.85 -4.54 2.37
CA LEU A 53 12.31 -5.57 1.49
C LEU A 53 12.66 -5.33 0.00
N VAL A 54 12.55 -4.09 -0.44
CA VAL A 54 12.73 -3.76 -1.87
C VAL A 54 14.21 -3.81 -2.25
N GLN A 55 15.08 -3.20 -1.46
CA GLN A 55 16.54 -3.20 -1.70
C GLN A 55 17.09 -4.63 -1.70
N LEU A 56 16.66 -5.47 -0.75
CA LEU A 56 17.04 -6.87 -0.71
C LEU A 56 16.50 -7.65 -1.91
N SER A 57 15.28 -7.36 -2.35
CA SER A 57 14.73 -8.01 -3.55
C SER A 57 15.52 -7.65 -4.80
N TYR A 58 15.97 -6.40 -4.92
CA TYR A 58 16.82 -5.96 -6.02
C TYR A 58 18.22 -6.55 -5.93
N SER A 59 18.81 -6.64 -4.74
CA SER A 59 20.12 -7.24 -4.55
C SER A 59 20.16 -8.70 -4.98
N ILE A 60 19.11 -9.48 -4.69
CA ILE A 60 19.02 -10.89 -5.13
C ILE A 60 19.10 -10.99 -6.66
N VAL A 61 18.39 -10.11 -7.37
CA VAL A 61 18.39 -10.12 -8.84
C VAL A 61 19.77 -9.78 -9.40
N TYR A 62 20.46 -8.82 -8.81
CA TYR A 62 21.85 -8.48 -9.19
C TYR A 62 22.84 -9.60 -8.85
N MET A 63 22.69 -10.27 -7.70
CA MET A 63 23.50 -11.44 -7.35
C MET A 63 23.30 -12.61 -8.33
N LEU A 64 22.14 -12.71 -8.97
CA LEU A 64 21.85 -13.69 -10.00
C LEU A 64 22.37 -13.28 -11.39
N GLY A 65 23.09 -12.16 -11.49
CA GLY A 65 23.73 -11.69 -12.70
C GLY A 65 22.85 -10.83 -13.61
N ALA A 66 21.73 -10.30 -13.11
CA ALA A 66 20.92 -9.38 -13.90
C ALA A 66 21.60 -8.01 -14.04
N GLU A 67 21.41 -7.37 -15.18
CA GLU A 67 21.90 -6.01 -15.46
C GLU A 67 20.96 -4.91 -14.90
N THR A 68 19.74 -5.27 -14.50
CA THR A 68 18.73 -4.32 -14.02
C THR A 68 17.71 -4.98 -13.09
N SER A 69 17.25 -4.26 -12.08
CA SER A 69 16.19 -4.69 -11.18
C SER A 69 14.78 -4.40 -11.69
N LYS A 70 14.62 -3.69 -12.82
CA LYS A 70 13.31 -3.25 -13.38
C LYS A 70 12.32 -4.38 -13.65
N LEU A 71 12.82 -5.60 -13.79
CA LEU A 71 11.99 -6.79 -13.95
C LEU A 71 11.10 -7.04 -12.71
N ILE A 72 11.61 -6.73 -11.52
CA ILE A 72 10.92 -7.01 -10.25
C ILE A 72 9.58 -6.25 -10.14
N PRO A 73 9.52 -4.91 -10.23
CA PRO A 73 8.24 -4.19 -10.17
C PRO A 73 7.25 -4.64 -11.25
N GLY A 74 7.75 -4.92 -12.47
CA GLY A 74 6.93 -5.40 -13.58
C GLY A 74 6.29 -6.77 -13.30
N LEU A 75 7.06 -7.73 -12.79
CA LEU A 75 6.56 -9.04 -12.40
C LEU A 75 5.57 -8.94 -11.22
N PHE A 76 5.90 -8.14 -10.21
CA PHE A 76 4.97 -7.89 -9.09
C PHE A 76 3.64 -7.34 -9.59
N PHE A 77 3.68 -6.39 -10.52
CA PHE A 77 2.46 -5.80 -11.09
C PHE A 77 1.65 -6.82 -11.90
N LEU A 78 2.30 -7.65 -12.70
CA LEU A 78 1.63 -8.73 -13.44
C LEU A 78 0.95 -9.74 -12.50
N PHE A 79 1.68 -10.25 -11.51
CA PHE A 79 1.12 -11.19 -10.53
C PHE A 79 0.02 -10.56 -9.67
N PHE A 80 0.15 -9.26 -9.40
CA PHE A 80 -0.90 -8.51 -8.74
C PHE A 80 -2.19 -8.48 -9.55
N LEU A 81 -2.14 -8.17 -10.85
CA LEU A 81 -3.34 -8.17 -11.71
C LEU A 81 -4.03 -9.53 -11.73
N ILE A 82 -3.25 -10.62 -11.80
CA ILE A 82 -3.77 -11.99 -11.74
C ILE A 82 -4.45 -12.26 -10.38
N SER A 83 -3.80 -11.88 -9.29
CA SER A 83 -4.32 -12.06 -7.93
C SER A 83 -5.56 -11.23 -7.68
N PHE A 84 -5.56 -9.96 -8.11
CA PHE A 84 -6.68 -9.04 -7.97
C PHE A 84 -7.91 -9.53 -8.76
N TYR A 85 -7.70 -9.98 -10.00
CA TYR A 85 -8.74 -10.64 -10.79
C TYR A 85 -9.31 -11.86 -10.05
N GLY A 86 -8.45 -12.77 -9.58
CA GLY A 86 -8.88 -13.97 -8.88
C GLY A 86 -9.72 -13.68 -7.64
N VAL A 87 -9.26 -12.71 -6.83
CA VAL A 87 -10.00 -12.30 -5.62
C VAL A 87 -11.37 -11.71 -5.94
N LEU A 88 -11.47 -10.88 -6.99
CA LEU A 88 -12.72 -10.26 -7.40
C LEU A 88 -13.67 -11.26 -8.08
N ARG A 89 -13.16 -12.17 -8.92
CA ARG A 89 -13.96 -13.18 -9.60
C ARG A 89 -14.83 -13.99 -8.62
N ASP A 90 -14.26 -14.34 -7.47
CA ASP A 90 -15.00 -15.08 -6.43
C ASP A 90 -16.16 -14.28 -5.82
N VAL A 91 -16.13 -12.95 -5.92
CA VAL A 91 -17.12 -12.06 -5.31
C VAL A 91 -18.15 -11.57 -6.32
N VAL A 92 -17.67 -11.03 -7.46
CA VAL A 92 -18.53 -10.29 -8.41
C VAL A 92 -18.70 -11.00 -9.76
N GLY A 93 -18.09 -12.17 -9.94
CA GLY A 93 -18.09 -12.92 -11.20
C GLY A 93 -16.97 -12.48 -12.16
N SER A 94 -16.84 -13.22 -13.26
CA SER A 94 -15.72 -13.03 -14.20
C SER A 94 -15.76 -11.68 -14.90
N THR A 95 -16.93 -11.25 -15.36
CA THR A 95 -17.10 -9.98 -16.07
C THR A 95 -16.73 -8.78 -15.21
N GLY A 96 -17.26 -8.72 -13.97
CA GLY A 96 -16.94 -7.65 -13.03
C GLY A 96 -15.47 -7.61 -12.67
N ALA A 97 -14.86 -8.78 -12.47
CA ALA A 97 -13.44 -8.91 -12.15
C ALA A 97 -12.53 -8.45 -13.30
N ILE A 98 -12.84 -8.81 -14.55
CA ILE A 98 -12.09 -8.35 -15.73
C ILE A 98 -12.13 -6.83 -15.82
N ILE A 99 -13.32 -6.23 -15.71
CA ILE A 99 -13.49 -4.79 -15.82
C ILE A 99 -12.74 -4.05 -14.70
N ALA A 100 -12.85 -4.51 -13.45
CA ALA A 100 -12.13 -3.91 -12.33
C ALA A 100 -10.61 -4.01 -12.50
N THR A 101 -10.10 -5.18 -12.95
CA THR A 101 -8.67 -5.39 -13.20
C THR A 101 -8.19 -4.51 -14.36
N PHE A 102 -9.02 -4.34 -15.39
CA PHE A 102 -8.72 -3.44 -16.49
C PHE A 102 -8.58 -1.98 -16.02
N PHE A 103 -9.44 -1.50 -15.11
CA PHE A 103 -9.29 -0.17 -14.52
C PHE A 103 -7.99 0.00 -13.73
N VAL A 104 -7.55 -1.03 -13.01
CA VAL A 104 -6.21 -1.02 -12.38
C VAL A 104 -5.12 -0.93 -13.44
N LEU A 105 -5.21 -1.78 -14.47
CA LEU A 105 -4.21 -1.84 -15.55
C LEU A 105 -4.05 -0.50 -16.26
N ILE A 106 -5.15 0.21 -16.53
CA ILE A 106 -5.11 1.50 -17.25
C ILE A 106 -4.89 2.71 -16.34
N THR A 107 -4.64 2.51 -15.03
CA THR A 107 -4.32 3.63 -14.12
C THR A 107 -2.95 4.21 -14.50
N PRO A 108 -2.89 5.49 -14.97
CA PRO A 108 -1.68 6.03 -15.61
C PRO A 108 -0.44 5.96 -14.74
N GLU A 109 -0.53 6.41 -13.51
CA GLU A 109 0.59 6.43 -12.58
C GLU A 109 1.03 5.01 -12.16
N MET A 110 0.12 4.05 -12.02
CA MET A 110 0.49 2.66 -11.69
C MET A 110 1.25 2.00 -12.83
N ILE A 111 0.86 2.22 -14.08
CA ILE A 111 1.61 1.72 -15.26
C ILE A 111 2.99 2.37 -15.32
N ALA A 112 3.07 3.69 -15.18
CA ALA A 112 4.34 4.40 -15.25
C ALA A 112 5.33 3.87 -14.21
N PHE A 113 4.89 3.70 -12.96
CA PHE A 113 5.74 3.22 -11.87
C PHE A 113 5.95 1.69 -11.84
N SER A 114 5.18 0.91 -12.59
CA SER A 114 5.40 -0.55 -12.68
C SER A 114 6.68 -0.94 -13.40
N SER A 115 7.28 0.00 -14.14
CA SER A 115 8.56 -0.18 -14.83
C SER A 115 9.75 0.50 -14.15
N LEU A 116 9.54 1.14 -13.01
CA LEU A 116 10.57 1.84 -12.23
C LEU A 116 11.02 0.99 -11.04
N SER A 117 12.34 0.95 -10.81
CA SER A 117 12.94 0.26 -9.65
C SER A 117 12.71 1.05 -8.35
N ALA A 118 11.45 1.37 -8.05
CA ALA A 118 11.02 2.16 -6.89
C ALA A 118 10.10 1.32 -5.98
N THR A 119 9.81 1.83 -4.79
CA THR A 119 8.99 1.13 -3.78
C THR A 119 7.49 1.26 -4.03
N ASN A 120 7.04 2.25 -4.80
CA ASN A 120 5.66 2.73 -4.80
C ASN A 120 4.64 1.67 -5.24
N VAL A 121 4.87 1.00 -6.39
CA VAL A 121 3.94 -0.03 -6.90
C VAL A 121 4.01 -1.29 -6.03
N ILE A 122 5.20 -1.71 -5.60
CA ILE A 122 5.37 -2.88 -4.72
C ILE A 122 4.62 -2.65 -3.40
N HIS A 123 4.76 -1.46 -2.81
CA HIS A 123 4.03 -1.06 -1.63
C HIS A 123 2.50 -1.10 -1.85
N ALA A 124 2.02 -0.52 -2.97
CA ALA A 124 0.60 -0.51 -3.31
C ALA A 124 0.02 -1.93 -3.43
N ILE A 125 0.78 -2.85 -4.00
CA ILE A 125 0.39 -4.26 -4.15
C ILE A 125 0.23 -4.92 -2.78
N TYR A 126 1.25 -4.84 -1.94
CA TYR A 126 1.23 -5.45 -0.61
C TYR A 126 0.13 -4.85 0.27
N ALA A 127 0.00 -3.53 0.30
CA ALA A 127 -1.01 -2.83 1.09
C ALA A 127 -2.43 -3.20 0.64
N SER A 128 -2.73 -3.08 -0.66
CA SER A 128 -4.08 -3.29 -1.18
C SER A 128 -4.52 -4.75 -1.09
N LEU A 129 -3.68 -5.71 -1.49
CA LEU A 129 -4.00 -7.12 -1.33
C LEU A 129 -4.15 -7.50 0.15
N GLY A 130 -3.27 -7.00 1.02
CA GLY A 130 -3.37 -7.24 2.45
C GLY A 130 -4.70 -6.79 3.04
N VAL A 131 -5.16 -5.58 2.70
CA VAL A 131 -6.48 -5.07 3.08
C VAL A 131 -7.61 -5.94 2.51
N ILE A 132 -7.57 -6.25 1.22
CA ILE A 132 -8.61 -7.04 0.54
C ILE A 132 -8.71 -8.45 1.15
N TYR A 133 -7.59 -9.11 1.43
CA TYR A 133 -7.59 -10.43 2.08
C TYR A 133 -8.09 -10.35 3.52
N ALA A 134 -7.80 -9.27 4.28
CA ALA A 134 -8.38 -9.06 5.60
C ALA A 134 -9.91 -8.95 5.55
N LEU A 135 -10.43 -8.18 4.59
CA LEU A 135 -11.88 -8.05 4.38
C LEU A 135 -12.53 -9.39 3.97
N LYS A 136 -11.91 -10.15 3.06
CA LYS A 136 -12.41 -11.47 2.62
C LYS A 136 -12.37 -12.50 3.74
N SER A 137 -11.34 -12.47 4.59
CA SER A 137 -11.20 -13.42 5.71
C SER A 137 -12.39 -13.38 6.67
N CYS A 138 -12.97 -12.20 6.84
CA CYS A 138 -14.10 -11.94 7.75
C CYS A 138 -15.39 -11.60 7.01
N SER A 139 -15.56 -12.12 5.77
CA SER A 139 -16.81 -11.93 5.01
C SER A 139 -18.03 -12.34 5.83
N ARG A 140 -19.08 -11.51 5.76
CA ARG A 140 -20.32 -11.73 6.53
C ARG A 140 -21.09 -12.98 6.12
N ASP A 141 -20.89 -13.46 4.91
CA ASP A 141 -21.57 -14.62 4.37
C ASP A 141 -21.05 -15.94 4.98
N LYS A 142 -19.93 -15.89 5.70
CA LYS A 142 -19.35 -17.05 6.40
C LYS A 142 -19.59 -16.94 7.91
N PRO A 143 -20.00 -18.01 8.59
CA PRO A 143 -20.23 -18.02 10.05
C PRO A 143 -18.94 -17.82 10.85
N THR A 144 -17.81 -18.26 10.31
CA THR A 144 -16.46 -18.14 10.92
C THR A 144 -15.50 -17.49 9.96
N ALA A 145 -14.48 -16.84 10.51
CA ALA A 145 -13.39 -16.26 9.73
C ALA A 145 -12.59 -17.34 8.98
N ASP A 146 -12.09 -16.97 7.82
CA ASP A 146 -11.15 -17.78 7.05
C ASP A 146 -9.73 -17.48 7.52
N TYR A 147 -9.18 -18.36 8.32
CA TYR A 147 -7.87 -18.15 8.94
C TYR A 147 -6.72 -18.16 7.92
N GLY A 148 -6.84 -18.94 6.83
CA GLY A 148 -5.82 -18.93 5.77
C GLY A 148 -5.69 -17.55 5.12
N LEU A 149 -6.82 -16.95 4.74
CA LEU A 149 -6.83 -15.60 4.19
C LEU A 149 -6.37 -14.54 5.22
N LEU A 150 -6.67 -14.73 6.50
CA LEU A 150 -6.23 -13.85 7.57
C LEU A 150 -4.71 -13.85 7.69
N TRP A 151 -4.06 -15.02 7.70
CA TRP A 151 -2.60 -15.14 7.78
C TRP A 151 -1.91 -14.55 6.54
N VAL A 152 -2.46 -14.81 5.34
CA VAL A 152 -1.96 -14.21 4.10
C VAL A 152 -2.07 -12.68 4.15
N SER A 153 -3.19 -12.15 4.66
CA SER A 153 -3.34 -10.69 4.88
C SER A 153 -2.25 -10.14 5.79
N GLY A 154 -1.94 -10.82 6.91
CA GLY A 154 -0.88 -10.39 7.83
C GLY A 154 0.49 -10.32 7.17
N LEU A 155 0.86 -11.35 6.39
CA LEU A 155 2.12 -11.38 5.63
C LEU A 155 2.20 -10.28 4.56
N LEU A 156 1.11 -10.03 3.85
CA LEU A 156 1.05 -8.95 2.86
C LEU A 156 1.17 -7.57 3.51
N LEU A 157 0.48 -7.34 4.63
CA LEU A 157 0.59 -6.08 5.37
C LEU A 157 1.96 -5.88 6.01
N LEU A 158 2.62 -6.96 6.46
CA LEU A 158 4.03 -6.92 6.82
C LEU A 158 4.89 -6.50 5.64
N GLY A 159 4.68 -7.09 4.45
CA GLY A 159 5.37 -6.71 3.21
C GLY A 159 5.19 -5.21 2.88
N SER A 160 3.98 -4.66 3.11
CA SER A 160 3.72 -3.23 2.95
C SER A 160 4.62 -2.38 3.86
N ILE A 161 4.73 -2.71 5.16
CA ILE A 161 5.58 -1.97 6.12
C ILE A 161 7.06 -2.16 5.80
N LEU A 162 7.48 -3.39 5.46
CA LEU A 162 8.87 -3.67 5.08
C LEU A 162 9.26 -3.11 3.70
N THR A 163 8.30 -2.57 2.95
CA THR A 163 8.53 -1.78 1.75
C THR A 163 8.60 -0.29 2.06
N ARG A 164 7.68 0.21 2.90
CA ARG A 164 7.59 1.61 3.33
C ARG A 164 6.98 1.70 4.73
N TYR A 165 7.61 2.45 5.63
CA TYR A 165 7.11 2.57 7.02
C TYR A 165 5.73 3.21 7.15
N ASP A 166 5.38 4.14 6.26
CA ASP A 166 4.05 4.74 6.21
C ASP A 166 2.94 3.71 5.86
N GLY A 167 3.32 2.52 5.37
CA GLY A 167 2.42 1.38 5.20
C GLY A 167 1.75 0.88 6.49
N ILE A 168 2.24 1.28 7.67
CA ILE A 168 1.68 0.90 8.98
C ILE A 168 0.21 1.33 9.15
N VAL A 169 -0.25 2.33 8.43
CA VAL A 169 -1.65 2.79 8.53
C VAL A 169 -2.66 1.71 8.11
N PHE A 170 -2.28 0.82 7.18
CA PHE A 170 -3.16 -0.25 6.71
C PHE A 170 -3.38 -1.34 7.77
N PRO A 171 -2.35 -1.94 8.39
CA PRO A 171 -2.57 -2.88 9.47
C PRO A 171 -3.21 -2.24 10.70
N MET A 172 -2.97 -0.96 11.00
CA MET A 172 -3.71 -0.27 12.07
C MET A 172 -5.21 -0.23 11.77
N ALA A 173 -5.60 0.18 10.57
CA ALA A 173 -7.01 0.22 10.17
C ALA A 173 -7.63 -1.19 10.13
N MET A 174 -6.90 -2.18 9.60
CA MET A 174 -7.40 -3.55 9.54
C MET A 174 -7.45 -4.22 10.92
N GLY A 175 -6.53 -3.91 11.83
CA GLY A 175 -6.59 -4.35 13.22
C GLY A 175 -7.87 -3.86 13.90
N LEU A 176 -8.23 -2.59 13.72
CA LEU A 176 -9.50 -2.04 14.22
C LEU A 176 -10.73 -2.71 13.56
N TYR A 177 -10.68 -2.97 12.24
CA TYR A 177 -11.74 -3.71 11.56
C TYR A 177 -11.91 -5.13 12.14
N LEU A 178 -10.81 -5.83 12.40
CA LEU A 178 -10.82 -7.21 12.92
C LEU A 178 -11.31 -7.32 14.37
N LEU A 179 -11.36 -6.23 15.14
CA LEU A 179 -12.00 -6.24 16.46
C LEU A 179 -13.51 -6.57 16.37
N TYR A 180 -14.19 -6.11 15.33
CA TYR A 180 -15.62 -6.38 15.17
C TYR A 180 -15.91 -7.89 15.06
N PRO A 181 -15.29 -8.69 14.18
CA PRO A 181 -15.52 -10.14 14.15
C PRO A 181 -15.04 -10.87 15.43
N VAL A 182 -14.08 -10.33 16.18
CA VAL A 182 -13.71 -10.87 17.49
C VAL A 182 -14.85 -10.65 18.49
N CYS A 183 -15.38 -9.43 18.58
CA CYS A 183 -16.52 -9.12 19.44
C CYS A 183 -17.79 -9.93 19.07
N ALA A 184 -17.99 -10.16 17.77
CA ALA A 184 -19.06 -11.00 17.23
C ALA A 184 -18.80 -12.52 17.36
N LYS A 185 -17.72 -12.93 18.04
CA LYS A 185 -17.29 -14.35 18.23
C LYS A 185 -17.08 -15.14 16.93
N ARG A 186 -16.86 -14.46 15.80
CA ARG A 186 -16.59 -15.05 14.48
C ARG A 186 -15.09 -15.27 14.24
N LEU A 187 -14.25 -14.51 14.95
CA LEU A 187 -12.80 -14.62 14.98
C LEU A 187 -12.36 -14.83 16.42
N LYS A 188 -11.51 -15.81 16.68
CA LYS A 188 -10.93 -16.02 18.00
C LYS A 188 -9.82 -14.98 18.23
N TRP A 189 -9.74 -14.44 19.43
CA TRP A 189 -8.79 -13.37 19.77
C TRP A 189 -7.30 -13.77 19.60
N TRP A 190 -6.96 -15.05 19.77
CA TRP A 190 -5.60 -15.55 19.52
C TRP A 190 -5.15 -15.36 18.06
N HIS A 191 -6.07 -15.52 17.10
CA HIS A 191 -5.75 -15.31 15.70
C HIS A 191 -5.53 -13.83 15.39
N LEU A 192 -6.22 -12.92 16.08
CA LEU A 192 -5.95 -11.49 15.97
C LEU A 192 -4.58 -11.15 16.57
N ILE A 193 -4.23 -11.72 17.74
CA ILE A 193 -2.90 -11.55 18.32
C ILE A 193 -1.83 -12.13 17.40
N GLY A 194 -2.00 -13.37 16.93
CA GLY A 194 -1.05 -13.99 16.00
C GLY A 194 -0.87 -13.19 14.71
N TRP A 195 -1.97 -12.67 14.15
CA TRP A 195 -1.92 -11.77 13.00
C TRP A 195 -1.12 -10.50 13.30
N GLY A 196 -1.37 -9.87 14.45
CA GLY A 196 -0.59 -8.72 14.92
C GLY A 196 0.90 -9.04 15.13
N MET A 197 1.22 -10.22 15.69
CA MET A 197 2.59 -10.67 15.90
C MET A 197 3.36 -10.91 14.58
N ILE A 198 2.71 -11.45 13.55
CA ILE A 198 3.31 -11.58 12.21
C ILE A 198 3.78 -10.23 11.69
N ILE A 199 3.04 -9.17 11.97
CA ILE A 199 3.35 -7.81 11.49
C ILE A 199 4.38 -7.14 12.40
N LEU A 200 4.16 -7.15 13.72
CA LEU A 200 4.93 -6.36 14.67
C LEU A 200 6.31 -6.96 14.97
N LEU A 201 6.41 -8.29 15.05
CA LEU A 201 7.68 -8.91 15.44
C LEU A 201 8.81 -8.66 14.44
N PRO A 202 8.66 -8.91 13.12
CA PRO A 202 9.72 -8.60 12.15
C PRO A 202 10.02 -7.10 12.07
N MET A 203 9.02 -6.24 12.21
CA MET A 203 9.22 -4.79 12.25
C MET A 203 10.06 -4.37 13.47
N CYS A 204 9.74 -4.90 14.65
CA CYS A 204 10.55 -4.66 15.87
C CYS A 204 11.98 -5.18 15.70
N CYS A 205 12.16 -6.38 15.13
CA CYS A 205 13.49 -6.92 14.85
C CYS A 205 14.29 -6.01 13.92
N TRP A 206 13.65 -5.46 12.88
CA TRP A 206 14.29 -4.52 11.96
C TRP A 206 14.70 -3.22 12.66
N PHE A 207 13.83 -2.60 13.46
CA PHE A 207 14.17 -1.38 14.21
C PHE A 207 15.26 -1.62 15.26
N LEU A 208 15.25 -2.76 15.95
CA LEU A 208 16.32 -3.13 16.86
C LEU A 208 17.64 -3.30 16.12
N HIS A 209 17.61 -3.90 14.94
CA HIS A 209 18.74 -4.07 14.07
C HIS A 209 19.33 -2.70 13.65
N GLN A 210 18.49 -1.79 13.15
CA GLN A 210 18.93 -0.42 12.79
C GLN A 210 19.57 0.31 13.98
N LYS A 211 18.96 0.21 15.17
CA LYS A 211 19.49 0.82 16.38
C LYS A 211 20.84 0.21 16.79
N TRP A 212 20.96 -1.10 16.70
CA TRP A 212 22.20 -1.81 17.05
C TRP A 212 23.35 -1.46 16.08
N THR A 213 23.04 -1.23 14.84
CA THR A 213 24.03 -0.94 13.79
C THR A 213 24.30 0.55 13.60
N GLY A 214 23.65 1.39 14.39
CA GLY A 214 23.81 2.85 14.29
C GLY A 214 23.19 3.47 13.02
N MET A 215 22.39 2.70 12.25
CA MET A 215 21.64 3.20 11.10
C MET A 215 20.45 4.03 11.58
N THR A 216 20.67 5.28 11.95
CA THR A 216 19.60 6.20 12.36
C THR A 216 19.36 7.23 11.28
N SER A 217 18.08 7.45 10.93
CA SER A 217 17.69 8.54 10.05
C SER A 217 17.28 9.75 10.87
N GLU A 218 17.99 10.84 10.75
CA GLU A 218 17.58 12.14 11.29
C GLU A 218 16.54 12.86 10.41
N SER A 219 16.09 12.21 9.33
CA SER A 219 15.26 12.82 8.29
C SER A 219 13.81 13.09 8.71
N ILE A 220 13.38 12.58 9.86
CA ILE A 220 12.00 12.69 10.33
C ILE A 220 11.98 13.28 11.73
N VAL A 221 11.39 14.44 11.87
CA VAL A 221 11.16 15.09 13.17
C VAL A 221 9.67 14.96 13.50
N ILE A 222 9.36 14.28 14.61
CA ILE A 222 7.99 14.25 15.13
C ILE A 222 7.72 15.58 15.80
N THR A 223 6.84 16.38 15.23
CA THR A 223 6.43 17.64 15.83
C THR A 223 5.54 17.41 17.03
N SER A 224 5.69 18.28 18.04
CA SER A 224 4.76 18.35 19.15
C SER A 224 3.30 18.50 18.67
N LEU A 225 2.34 18.02 19.48
CA LEU A 225 0.89 18.07 19.24
C LEU A 225 0.31 19.52 19.16
N LEU A 226 1.10 20.49 18.71
CA LEU A 226 0.65 21.87 18.51
C LEU A 226 -0.36 21.89 17.36
N ARG A 227 -1.50 22.52 17.61
CA ARG A 227 -2.59 22.65 16.64
C ARG A 227 -2.19 23.64 15.54
N ASP A 228 -1.86 23.15 14.36
CA ASP A 228 -1.59 23.92 13.16
C ASP A 228 -2.74 23.70 12.15
N GLY A 229 -3.68 24.65 12.12
CA GLY A 229 -4.85 24.59 11.23
C GLY A 229 -4.47 24.78 9.76
N ASP A 230 -3.44 25.54 9.47
CA ASP A 230 -3.01 25.81 8.09
C ASP A 230 -2.38 24.56 7.49
N LYS A 231 -1.52 23.86 8.23
CA LYS A 231 -0.96 22.58 7.82
C LYS A 231 -2.04 21.53 7.58
N ALA A 232 -3.05 21.43 8.47
CA ALA A 232 -4.15 20.49 8.32
C ALA A 232 -4.97 20.79 7.05
N ASN A 233 -5.27 22.06 6.79
CA ASN A 233 -6.01 22.48 5.61
C ASN A 233 -5.23 22.23 4.32
N LEU A 234 -3.91 22.47 4.33
CA LEU A 234 -3.01 22.19 3.21
C LEU A 234 -3.02 20.70 2.86
N ILE A 235 -2.86 19.82 3.87
CA ILE A 235 -2.89 18.37 3.69
C ILE A 235 -4.25 17.92 3.13
N ALA A 236 -5.35 18.40 3.71
CA ALA A 236 -6.69 18.04 3.27
C ALA A 236 -6.95 18.47 1.81
N LYS A 237 -6.59 19.69 1.44
CA LYS A 237 -6.73 20.20 0.07
C LYS A 237 -5.84 19.42 -0.91
N GLY A 238 -4.60 19.13 -0.53
CA GLY A 238 -3.68 18.40 -1.38
C GLY A 238 -4.14 16.96 -1.63
N LEU A 239 -4.52 16.23 -0.59
CA LEU A 239 -5.05 14.87 -0.72
C LEU A 239 -6.35 14.86 -1.54
N TRP A 240 -7.27 15.80 -1.31
CA TRP A 240 -8.48 15.94 -2.09
C TRP A 240 -8.19 16.23 -3.56
N GLY A 241 -7.27 17.16 -3.84
CA GLY A 241 -6.84 17.50 -5.19
C GLY A 241 -6.28 16.28 -5.94
N HIS A 242 -5.49 15.45 -5.25
CA HIS A 242 -4.99 14.20 -5.84
C HIS A 242 -6.10 13.18 -6.09
N LEU A 243 -6.99 12.92 -5.12
CA LEU A 243 -8.08 11.95 -5.26
C LEU A 243 -9.06 12.30 -6.40
N THR A 244 -9.23 13.58 -6.69
CA THR A 244 -10.10 14.05 -7.78
C THR A 244 -9.39 14.15 -9.12
N ASN A 245 -8.08 13.97 -9.17
CA ASN A 245 -7.29 14.09 -10.39
C ASN A 245 -7.35 12.80 -11.23
N THR A 246 -8.20 12.80 -12.24
CA THR A 246 -8.38 11.66 -13.15
C THR A 246 -7.18 11.41 -14.07
N GLN A 247 -6.29 12.39 -14.26
CA GLN A 247 -5.07 12.20 -15.05
C GLN A 247 -4.07 11.30 -14.34
N LEU A 248 -4.09 11.27 -13.00
CA LEU A 248 -3.20 10.44 -12.19
C LEU A 248 -3.73 9.02 -11.98
N TYR A 249 -4.99 8.91 -11.54
CA TYR A 249 -5.57 7.65 -11.09
C TYR A 249 -6.73 7.16 -11.96
N GLY A 250 -6.94 7.77 -13.13
CA GLY A 250 -8.08 7.45 -13.96
C GLY A 250 -9.40 7.73 -13.23
N TRP A 251 -10.36 6.85 -13.42
CA TRP A 251 -11.72 6.99 -12.87
C TRP A 251 -11.91 6.29 -11.51
N SER A 252 -10.89 5.68 -10.94
CA SER A 252 -11.00 4.76 -9.81
C SER A 252 -11.71 5.35 -8.58
N PHE A 253 -11.35 6.55 -8.16
CA PHE A 253 -11.97 7.20 -6.99
C PHE A 253 -13.34 7.78 -7.30
N LEU A 254 -13.54 8.27 -8.53
CA LEU A 254 -14.85 8.75 -8.97
C LEU A 254 -15.86 7.59 -9.07
N LEU A 255 -15.44 6.44 -9.59
CA LEU A 255 -16.26 5.23 -9.61
C LEU A 255 -16.65 4.77 -8.21
N LEU A 256 -15.77 4.88 -7.23
CA LEU A 256 -16.10 4.60 -5.83
C LEU A 256 -17.20 5.54 -5.33
N LEU A 257 -17.08 6.84 -5.59
CA LEU A 257 -18.09 7.83 -5.20
C LEU A 257 -19.46 7.55 -5.87
N ILE A 258 -19.46 7.30 -7.17
CA ILE A 258 -20.66 6.95 -7.93
C ILE A 258 -21.29 5.66 -7.36
N SER A 259 -20.47 4.65 -7.11
CA SER A 259 -20.94 3.37 -6.56
C SER A 259 -21.53 3.53 -5.16
N LEU A 260 -20.92 4.36 -4.30
CA LEU A 260 -21.46 4.69 -2.98
C LEU A 260 -22.82 5.37 -3.09
N LEU A 261 -22.93 6.42 -3.89
CA LEU A 261 -24.18 7.16 -4.08
C LEU A 261 -25.29 6.26 -4.65
N ALA A 262 -24.98 5.45 -5.66
CA ALA A 262 -25.94 4.50 -6.25
C ALA A 262 -26.33 3.36 -5.29
N SER A 263 -25.44 2.97 -4.39
CA SER A 263 -25.71 1.89 -3.43
C SER A 263 -26.48 2.35 -2.19
N LEU A 264 -26.42 3.63 -1.82
CA LEU A 264 -27.07 4.16 -0.61
C LEU A 264 -28.57 3.80 -0.51
N PRO A 265 -29.43 4.01 -1.54
CA PRO A 265 -30.85 3.63 -1.46
C PRO A 265 -31.05 2.13 -1.25
N ILE A 266 -30.21 1.30 -1.90
CA ILE A 266 -30.27 -0.16 -1.78
C ILE A 266 -29.86 -0.59 -0.38
N MET A 267 -28.79 -0.01 0.14
CA MET A 267 -28.26 -0.31 1.48
C MET A 267 -29.23 0.07 2.58
N ILE A 268 -29.90 1.23 2.47
CA ILE A 268 -30.95 1.66 3.40
C ILE A 268 -32.10 0.68 3.38
N LYS A 269 -32.62 0.33 2.19
CA LYS A 269 -33.74 -0.60 2.02
C LYS A 269 -33.41 -2.00 2.55
N ARG A 270 -32.20 -2.50 2.32
CA ARG A 270 -31.75 -3.86 2.69
C ARG A 270 -31.09 -3.91 4.07
N LYS A 271 -30.87 -2.78 4.73
CA LYS A 271 -30.11 -2.66 5.99
C LYS A 271 -28.69 -3.21 5.92
N HIS A 272 -28.03 -3.09 4.77
CA HIS A 272 -26.67 -3.60 4.48
C HIS A 272 -25.56 -2.62 4.92
N TRP A 273 -25.68 -2.02 6.11
CA TRP A 273 -24.71 -1.04 6.64
C TRP A 273 -23.27 -1.58 6.75
N GLY A 274 -23.13 -2.90 6.79
CA GLY A 274 -21.79 -3.50 6.89
C GLY A 274 -20.88 -3.27 5.70
N ARG A 275 -21.43 -3.09 4.50
CA ARG A 275 -20.63 -2.75 3.31
C ARG A 275 -20.09 -1.33 3.41
N LEU A 276 -20.87 -0.40 3.94
CA LEU A 276 -20.39 0.96 4.22
C LEU A 276 -19.26 0.93 5.26
N GLY A 277 -19.43 0.11 6.32
CA GLY A 277 -18.39 -0.10 7.32
C GLY A 277 -17.08 -0.67 6.70
N GLN A 278 -17.18 -1.58 5.73
CA GLN A 278 -15.99 -2.08 5.00
C GLN A 278 -15.30 -0.96 4.23
N VAL A 279 -16.03 -0.12 3.50
CA VAL A 279 -15.45 1.05 2.80
C VAL A 279 -14.82 2.02 3.78
N ALA A 280 -15.50 2.32 4.88
CA ALA A 280 -14.98 3.21 5.92
C ALA A 280 -13.64 2.69 6.49
N MET A 281 -13.55 1.40 6.81
CA MET A 281 -12.36 0.80 7.40
C MET A 281 -11.25 0.52 6.40
N ALA A 282 -11.57 0.19 5.14
CA ALA A 282 -10.57 -0.16 4.15
C ALA A 282 -10.02 1.06 3.38
N PHE A 283 -10.82 2.09 3.21
CA PHE A 283 -10.47 3.26 2.41
C PHE A 283 -10.36 4.53 3.26
N VAL A 284 -11.45 4.91 3.98
CA VAL A 284 -11.50 6.19 4.68
C VAL A 284 -10.54 6.23 5.87
N LEU A 285 -10.55 5.20 6.71
CA LEU A 285 -9.71 5.18 7.92
C LEU A 285 -8.21 5.17 7.60
N PRO A 286 -7.68 4.33 6.69
CA PRO A 286 -6.26 4.41 6.29
C PRO A 286 -5.89 5.77 5.70
N LEU A 287 -6.78 6.38 4.92
CA LEU A 287 -6.56 7.72 4.35
C LEU A 287 -6.47 8.79 5.45
N LEU A 288 -7.36 8.73 6.45
CA LEU A 288 -7.31 9.63 7.61
C LEU A 288 -6.05 9.41 8.44
N LEU A 289 -5.68 8.15 8.70
CA LEU A 289 -4.44 7.83 9.43
C LEU A 289 -3.20 8.33 8.67
N TYR A 290 -3.20 8.22 7.34
CA TYR A 290 -2.12 8.78 6.53
C TYR A 290 -2.09 10.32 6.60
N GLY A 291 -3.23 10.98 6.53
CA GLY A 291 -3.32 12.44 6.76
C GLY A 291 -2.81 12.87 8.13
N LEU A 292 -3.13 12.10 9.19
CA LEU A 292 -2.60 12.32 10.53
C LEU A 292 -1.08 12.09 10.59
N LEU A 293 -0.57 11.08 9.90
CA LEU A 293 0.86 10.83 9.79
C LEU A 293 1.58 12.03 9.16
N LEU A 294 1.10 12.53 8.03
CA LEU A 294 1.63 13.74 7.38
C LEU A 294 1.56 14.97 8.28
N TYR A 295 0.50 15.07 9.10
CA TYR A 295 0.34 16.19 10.04
C TYR A 295 1.39 16.18 11.14
N HIS A 296 1.73 15.01 11.70
CA HIS A 296 2.67 14.88 12.81
C HIS A 296 4.14 14.78 12.40
N ILE A 297 4.42 14.50 11.12
CA ILE A 297 5.78 14.39 10.61
C ILE A 297 6.18 15.72 9.93
N ASN A 298 7.37 16.21 10.28
CA ASN A 298 8.09 17.20 9.49
C ASN A 298 9.29 16.52 8.85
N TYR A 299 9.42 16.75 7.56
CA TYR A 299 10.55 16.25 6.80
C TYR A 299 11.67 17.30 6.82
N SER A 300 12.90 16.89 7.18
CA SER A 300 14.05 17.78 7.20
C SER A 300 14.57 18.13 5.79
N TRP A 301 14.18 17.31 4.80
CA TRP A 301 14.70 17.37 3.43
C TRP A 301 13.80 18.15 2.45
N ASP A 302 12.55 18.41 2.80
CA ASP A 302 11.62 19.14 1.91
C ASP A 302 10.45 19.77 2.67
N SER A 303 9.80 20.75 2.04
CA SER A 303 8.59 21.39 2.56
C SER A 303 7.38 20.43 2.50
N ILE A 304 6.40 20.66 3.36
CA ILE A 304 5.16 19.84 3.37
C ILE A 304 4.40 19.94 2.03
N ASP A 305 4.45 21.09 1.34
CA ASP A 305 3.83 21.29 0.03
C ASP A 305 4.41 20.33 -1.00
N ASN A 306 5.73 20.23 -1.06
CA ASN A 306 6.44 19.34 -1.96
C ASN A 306 6.21 17.87 -1.60
N VAL A 307 6.19 17.55 -0.30
CA VAL A 307 5.86 16.18 0.16
C VAL A 307 4.45 15.77 -0.28
N ILE A 308 3.48 16.68 -0.19
CA ILE A 308 2.12 16.43 -0.68
C ILE A 308 2.14 16.28 -2.20
N ALA A 309 2.78 17.18 -2.93
CA ALA A 309 2.79 17.20 -4.39
C ALA A 309 3.42 15.94 -5.00
N TYR A 310 4.47 15.40 -4.39
CA TYR A 310 5.26 14.29 -4.95
C TYR A 310 5.09 12.98 -4.20
N SER A 311 5.27 12.96 -2.87
CA SER A 311 5.27 11.72 -2.08
C SER A 311 3.86 11.22 -1.78
N ALA A 312 2.94 12.10 -1.36
CA ALA A 312 1.57 11.72 -1.09
C ALA A 312 0.85 11.26 -2.36
N LYS A 313 1.12 11.89 -3.51
CA LYS A 313 0.63 11.44 -4.80
C LYS A 313 0.97 9.95 -5.04
N ARG A 314 2.21 9.55 -4.84
CA ARG A 314 2.66 8.17 -5.05
C ARG A 314 2.14 7.21 -3.98
N TYR A 315 1.92 7.67 -2.76
CA TYR A 315 1.32 6.87 -1.69
C TYR A 315 -0.12 6.47 -1.99
N LEU A 316 -0.89 7.33 -2.65
CA LEU A 316 -2.29 7.07 -3.01
C LEU A 316 -2.47 5.92 -4.00
N PHE A 317 -1.39 5.39 -4.62
CA PHE A 317 -1.46 4.16 -5.42
C PHE A 317 -2.06 2.98 -4.65
N CYS A 318 -1.80 2.88 -3.35
CA CYS A 318 -2.36 1.84 -2.50
C CYS A 318 -3.90 1.84 -2.49
N PHE A 319 -4.48 3.02 -2.60
CA PHE A 319 -5.93 3.20 -2.51
C PHE A 319 -6.67 2.90 -3.81
N VAL A 320 -6.00 2.89 -4.97
CA VAL A 320 -6.62 2.60 -6.27
C VAL A 320 -7.26 1.21 -6.30
N PRO A 321 -6.53 0.12 -6.03
CA PRO A 321 -7.14 -1.22 -6.03
C PRO A 321 -8.18 -1.40 -4.91
N ILE A 322 -7.97 -0.76 -3.74
CA ILE A 322 -8.93 -0.79 -2.64
C ILE A 322 -10.23 -0.10 -3.07
N ALA A 323 -10.15 1.07 -3.70
CA ALA A 323 -11.32 1.79 -4.22
C ALA A 323 -12.08 0.96 -5.24
N LEU A 324 -11.38 0.35 -6.20
CA LEU A 324 -12.00 -0.51 -7.20
C LEU A 324 -12.62 -1.77 -6.57
N PHE A 325 -11.93 -2.42 -5.64
CA PHE A 325 -12.51 -3.54 -4.89
C PHE A 325 -13.80 -3.12 -4.18
N CYS A 326 -13.78 -2.00 -3.46
CA CYS A 326 -14.98 -1.46 -2.81
C CYS A 326 -16.08 -1.13 -3.82
N THR A 327 -15.76 -0.47 -4.93
CA THR A 327 -16.69 -0.10 -6.00
C THR A 327 -17.48 -1.31 -6.48
N PHE A 328 -16.78 -2.38 -6.84
CA PHE A 328 -17.40 -3.56 -7.43
C PHE A 328 -18.10 -4.46 -6.40
N THR A 329 -17.76 -4.36 -5.11
CA THR A 329 -18.41 -5.10 -4.03
C THR A 329 -19.60 -4.37 -3.40
N LEU A 330 -19.80 -3.07 -3.66
CA LEU A 330 -20.98 -2.31 -3.24
C LEU A 330 -22.24 -2.77 -3.96
N ASP A 331 -23.40 -2.64 -3.30
CA ASP A 331 -24.67 -3.26 -3.72
C ASP A 331 -25.08 -2.95 -5.16
N ALA A 332 -24.93 -1.71 -5.64
CA ALA A 332 -25.34 -1.33 -6.97
C ALA A 332 -24.56 -2.07 -8.06
N PHE A 333 -23.23 -2.03 -7.99
CA PHE A 333 -22.36 -2.69 -8.96
C PHE A 333 -22.39 -4.22 -8.80
N TYR A 334 -22.37 -4.71 -7.57
CA TYR A 334 -22.50 -6.14 -7.28
C TYR A 334 -23.74 -6.74 -7.93
N LEU A 335 -24.91 -6.13 -7.76
CA LEU A 335 -26.16 -6.63 -8.33
C LEU A 335 -26.18 -6.51 -9.86
N ALA A 336 -25.65 -5.42 -10.40
CA ALA A 336 -25.55 -5.23 -11.85
C ALA A 336 -24.71 -6.34 -12.50
N PHE A 337 -23.51 -6.61 -11.97
CA PHE A 337 -22.61 -7.63 -12.53
C PHE A 337 -23.11 -9.05 -12.32
N ARG A 338 -23.73 -9.36 -11.17
CA ARG A 338 -24.38 -10.65 -10.97
C ARG A 338 -25.52 -10.89 -11.98
N LYS A 339 -26.27 -9.85 -12.35
CA LYS A 339 -27.30 -9.94 -13.39
C LYS A 339 -26.67 -10.18 -14.77
N VAL A 340 -25.59 -9.48 -15.11
CA VAL A 340 -24.86 -9.69 -16.38
C VAL A 340 -24.31 -11.11 -16.44
N GLU A 341 -23.69 -11.61 -15.37
CA GLU A 341 -23.15 -12.98 -15.29
C GLU A 341 -24.24 -14.04 -15.55
N SER A 342 -25.47 -13.83 -15.03
CA SER A 342 -26.58 -14.73 -15.25
C SER A 342 -27.10 -14.78 -16.70
N TRP A 343 -26.64 -13.89 -17.59
CA TRP A 343 -26.96 -13.95 -19.02
C TRP A 343 -25.99 -14.86 -19.80
N PHE A 344 -24.82 -15.15 -19.21
CA PHE A 344 -23.78 -15.94 -19.84
C PHE A 344 -23.63 -17.35 -19.21
N SER A 345 -24.31 -17.59 -18.09
CA SER A 345 -24.40 -18.90 -17.41
C SER A 345 -25.62 -19.68 -17.88
#